data_626aa045fdb32b6ff0c84bd8e6cae700
#
_entry.id   626aa045fdb32b6ff0c84bd8e6cae700
#
_cell.length_a   1.000
_cell.length_b   1.000
_cell.length_c   1.000
_cell.angle_alpha   90.00
_cell.angle_beta   90.00
_cell.angle_gamma   90.00
#
_symmetry.space_group_name_H-M   'P 1'
#
loop_
_entity.id
_entity.type
_entity.pdbx_description
1 polymer ?
#
loop_
_entity_poly.entity_id
_entity_poly.type
_entity_poly.pdbx_seq_one_letter_code
_entity_poly.pdbx_strand_id
1 'polypeptide(L)'
;MKILVDLNVFMDVIHARNDFVAESRKILSLVERGKHQGCFASHTVTTAYYLTDNQGGKAIAENAIGYLLDHFEIVPIGKDELQKARLLSFKDFEDAVVATAAVKAKCKYIITRNTRDFAASPIPALTPAEFLAI
;
A
#
# COMPACT_ATOMS: atom_id res chain seq x y z
N MET A 1 -7.20 -9.15 10.50
CA MET A 1 -6.74 -7.84 10.99
C MET A 1 -6.72 -6.82 9.85
N LYS A 2 -6.55 -5.56 10.18
CA LYS A 2 -6.55 -4.49 9.19
C LYS A 2 -5.11 -4.09 8.88
N ILE A 3 -4.74 -4.07 7.60
CA ILE A 3 -3.39 -3.77 7.16
C ILE A 3 -3.44 -2.71 6.05
N LEU A 4 -2.45 -1.83 6.03
CA LEU A 4 -2.27 -0.91 4.91
C LEU A 4 -1.21 -1.49 3.99
N VAL A 5 -1.55 -1.66 2.73
CA VAL A 5 -0.63 -2.20 1.73
C VAL A 5 0.01 -1.04 0.97
N ASP A 6 1.33 -0.99 0.98
CA ASP A 6 2.09 0.04 0.28
C ASP A 6 2.08 -0.22 -1.23
N LEU A 7 2.23 0.85 -1.99
CA LEU A 7 2.21 0.82 -3.45
C LEU A 7 3.16 -0.21 -4.04
N ASN A 8 4.39 -0.32 -3.50
CA ASN A 8 5.39 -1.22 -4.07
C ASN A 8 4.95 -2.69 -4.02
N VAL A 9 4.21 -3.10 -2.99
CA VAL A 9 3.70 -4.47 -2.88
C VAL A 9 2.69 -4.76 -3.99
N PHE A 10 1.78 -3.81 -4.24
CA PHE A 10 0.82 -3.93 -5.32
C PHE A 10 1.50 -3.96 -6.69
N MET A 11 2.46 -3.05 -6.91
CA MET A 11 3.18 -2.97 -8.19
C MET A 11 4.04 -4.21 -8.45
N ASP A 12 4.54 -4.87 -7.42
CA ASP A 12 5.28 -6.13 -7.57
C ASP A 12 4.43 -7.20 -8.24
N VAL A 13 3.15 -7.24 -7.91
CA VAL A 13 2.22 -8.21 -8.50
C VAL A 13 1.84 -7.80 -9.91
N ILE A 14 1.48 -6.53 -10.11
CA ILE A 14 1.02 -6.02 -11.40
C ILE A 14 2.13 -6.13 -12.46
N HIS A 15 3.37 -5.84 -12.07
CA HIS A 15 4.52 -5.87 -13.00
C HIS A 15 5.32 -7.18 -12.91
N ALA A 16 4.83 -8.17 -12.14
CA ALA A 16 5.45 -9.47 -11.97
C ALA A 16 6.96 -9.40 -11.67
N ARG A 17 7.35 -8.58 -10.68
CA ARG A 17 8.75 -8.39 -10.28
C ARG A 17 9.25 -9.66 -9.60
N ASN A 18 10.11 -10.41 -10.26
CA ASN A 18 10.46 -11.80 -9.95
C ASN A 18 10.82 -12.07 -8.48
N ASP A 19 11.62 -11.20 -7.86
CA ASP A 19 12.13 -11.44 -6.50
C ASP A 19 11.07 -11.23 -5.42
N PHE A 20 9.97 -10.55 -5.73
CA PHE A 20 9.00 -10.10 -4.72
C PHE A 20 7.58 -10.57 -4.99
N VAL A 21 7.30 -11.06 -6.20
CA VAL A 21 5.94 -11.32 -6.63
C VAL A 21 5.24 -12.40 -5.80
N ALA A 22 5.97 -13.43 -5.37
CA ALA A 22 5.36 -14.57 -4.68
C ALA A 22 4.72 -14.16 -3.36
N GLU A 23 5.48 -13.50 -2.49
CA GLU A 23 5.00 -13.06 -1.18
C GLU A 23 3.96 -11.95 -1.32
N SER A 24 4.22 -10.98 -2.21
CA SER A 24 3.28 -9.88 -2.45
C SER A 24 1.94 -10.40 -2.98
N ARG A 25 1.96 -11.40 -3.87
CA ARG A 25 0.74 -12.02 -4.37
C ARG A 25 -0.05 -12.70 -3.26
N LYS A 26 0.63 -13.34 -2.31
CA LYS A 26 -0.03 -13.96 -1.15
C LYS A 26 -0.73 -12.91 -0.30
N ILE A 27 -0.12 -11.73 -0.10
CA ILE A 27 -0.75 -10.63 0.63
C ILE A 27 -2.05 -10.22 -0.07
N LEU A 28 -2.00 -9.95 -1.37
CA LEU A 28 -3.20 -9.55 -2.12
C LEU A 28 -4.27 -10.64 -2.08
N SER A 29 -3.88 -11.90 -2.16
CA SER A 29 -4.81 -13.03 -2.08
C SER A 29 -5.53 -13.08 -0.72
N LEU A 30 -4.82 -12.82 0.37
CA LEU A 30 -5.43 -12.80 1.70
C LEU A 30 -6.46 -11.70 1.82
N VAL A 31 -6.20 -10.52 1.26
CA VAL A 31 -7.15 -9.41 1.23
C VAL A 31 -8.35 -9.77 0.35
N GLU A 32 -8.10 -10.27 -0.85
CA GLU A 32 -9.14 -10.63 -1.80
C GLU A 32 -10.10 -11.68 -1.23
N ARG A 33 -9.57 -12.64 -0.48
CA ARG A 33 -10.38 -13.70 0.14
C ARG A 33 -11.03 -13.30 1.47
N GLY A 34 -10.81 -12.05 1.92
CA GLY A 34 -11.40 -11.55 3.15
C GLY A 34 -10.76 -12.07 4.43
N LYS A 35 -9.56 -12.66 4.35
CA LYS A 35 -8.83 -13.12 5.54
C LYS A 35 -8.30 -11.95 6.35
N HIS A 36 -7.92 -10.87 5.68
CA HIS A 36 -7.51 -9.60 6.29
C HIS A 36 -8.19 -8.48 5.54
N GLN A 37 -8.46 -7.37 6.24
CA GLN A 37 -8.99 -6.17 5.59
C GLN A 37 -7.81 -5.34 5.09
N GLY A 38 -7.75 -5.13 3.78
CA GLY A 38 -6.69 -4.31 3.17
C GLY A 38 -7.12 -2.87 2.99
N CYS A 39 -6.22 -1.96 3.31
CA CYS A 39 -6.38 -0.53 3.07
C CYS A 39 -5.31 -0.05 2.10
N PHE A 40 -5.65 0.95 1.30
CA PHE A 40 -4.74 1.55 0.34
C PHE A 40 -4.96 3.07 0.36
N ALA A 41 -3.89 3.85 0.45
CA ALA A 41 -4.03 5.30 0.56
C ALA A 41 -4.45 5.92 -0.77
N SER A 42 -5.42 6.83 -0.74
CA SER A 42 -6.01 7.38 -1.97
C SER A 42 -5.00 8.06 -2.89
N HIS A 43 -3.99 8.73 -2.34
CA HIS A 43 -3.00 9.43 -3.18
C HIS A 43 -2.13 8.46 -3.98
N THR A 44 -1.97 7.21 -3.55
CA THR A 44 -1.17 6.22 -4.26
C THR A 44 -1.96 5.49 -5.35
N VAL A 45 -3.29 5.63 -5.36
CA VAL A 45 -4.13 5.03 -6.42
C VAL A 45 -3.81 5.66 -7.77
N THR A 46 -3.71 6.98 -7.84
CA THR A 46 -3.39 7.68 -9.09
C THR A 46 -1.96 7.36 -9.54
N THR A 47 -1.04 7.22 -8.59
CA THR A 47 0.34 6.81 -8.92
C THR A 47 0.35 5.39 -9.51
N ALA A 48 -0.42 4.47 -8.93
CA ALA A 48 -0.56 3.11 -9.44
C ALA A 48 -1.07 3.11 -10.89
N TYR A 49 -2.08 3.92 -11.16
CA TYR A 49 -2.63 4.06 -12.51
C TYR A 49 -1.56 4.55 -13.49
N TYR A 50 -0.89 5.64 -13.14
CA TYR A 50 0.12 6.27 -13.98
C TYR A 50 1.26 5.30 -14.32
N LEU A 51 1.80 4.62 -13.30
CA LEU A 51 2.90 3.68 -13.50
C LEU A 51 2.48 2.47 -14.34
N THR A 52 1.27 1.98 -14.13
CA THR A 52 0.75 0.82 -14.86
C THR A 52 0.46 1.20 -16.32
N ASP A 53 -0.12 2.38 -16.54
CA ASP A 53 -0.37 2.88 -17.90
C ASP A 53 0.94 3.02 -18.68
N ASN A 54 1.97 3.56 -18.06
CA ASN A 54 3.28 3.72 -18.71
C ASN A 54 3.90 2.40 -19.13
N GLN A 55 3.68 1.33 -18.37
CA GLN A 55 4.28 0.03 -18.66
C GLN A 55 3.42 -0.89 -19.50
N GLY A 56 2.12 -0.89 -19.27
CA GLY A 56 1.23 -1.89 -19.89
C GLY A 56 0.04 -1.33 -20.64
N GLY A 57 -0.14 0.00 -20.63
CA GLY A 57 -1.24 0.65 -21.32
C GLY A 57 -2.50 0.80 -20.49
N LYS A 58 -3.47 1.53 -21.04
CA LYS A 58 -4.68 1.93 -20.32
C LYS A 58 -5.55 0.76 -19.88
N ALA A 59 -5.68 -0.27 -20.71
CA ALA A 59 -6.55 -1.41 -20.36
C ALA A 59 -6.05 -2.11 -19.10
N ILE A 60 -4.74 -2.30 -18.98
CA ILE A 60 -4.14 -2.91 -17.78
C ILE A 60 -4.28 -1.99 -16.59
N ALA A 61 -4.06 -0.67 -16.78
CA ALA A 61 -4.22 0.31 -15.71
C ALA A 61 -5.65 0.34 -15.18
N GLU A 62 -6.65 0.33 -16.05
CA GLU A 62 -8.07 0.29 -15.65
C GLU A 62 -8.38 -0.97 -14.84
N ASN A 63 -7.88 -2.12 -15.27
CA ASN A 63 -8.09 -3.37 -14.54
C ASN A 63 -7.43 -3.34 -13.16
N ALA A 64 -6.23 -2.77 -13.06
CA ALA A 64 -5.51 -2.65 -11.80
C ALA A 64 -6.28 -1.76 -10.81
N ILE A 65 -6.77 -0.61 -11.27
CA ILE A 65 -7.55 0.30 -10.42
C ILE A 65 -8.87 -0.34 -10.01
N GLY A 66 -9.55 -1.02 -10.93
CA GLY A 66 -10.77 -1.75 -10.61
C GLY A 66 -10.55 -2.77 -9.50
N TYR A 67 -9.44 -3.51 -9.56
CA TYR A 67 -9.08 -4.47 -8.53
C TYR A 67 -8.91 -3.79 -7.16
N LEU A 68 -8.18 -2.67 -7.12
CA LEU A 68 -7.98 -1.93 -5.87
C LEU A 68 -9.31 -1.45 -5.29
N LEU A 69 -10.16 -0.88 -6.12
CA LEU A 69 -11.45 -0.34 -5.64
C LEU A 69 -12.40 -1.45 -5.20
N ASP A 70 -12.31 -2.63 -5.81
CA ASP A 70 -13.19 -3.75 -5.46
C ASP A 70 -12.78 -4.44 -4.16
N HIS A 71 -11.48 -4.47 -3.84
CA HIS A 71 -10.98 -5.32 -2.75
C HIS A 71 -10.38 -4.57 -1.57
N PHE A 72 -10.08 -3.27 -1.73
CA PHE A 72 -9.44 -2.49 -0.68
C PHE A 72 -10.31 -1.35 -0.19
N GLU A 73 -10.21 -1.04 1.10
CA GLU A 73 -10.70 0.22 1.62
C GLU A 73 -9.73 1.32 1.19
N ILE A 74 -10.22 2.32 0.46
CA ILE A 74 -9.40 3.44 0.03
C ILE A 74 -9.47 4.51 1.09
N VAL A 75 -8.33 4.80 1.73
CA VAL A 75 -8.27 5.77 2.83
C VAL A 75 -8.15 7.17 2.25
N PRO A 76 -9.15 8.05 2.48
CA PRO A 76 -9.12 9.40 1.93
C PRO A 76 -7.98 10.22 2.53
N ILE A 77 -7.22 10.91 1.67
CA ILE A 77 -6.14 11.79 2.09
C ILE A 77 -6.53 13.22 1.72
N GLY A 78 -6.73 14.04 2.73
CA GLY A 78 -7.05 15.45 2.57
C GLY A 78 -6.03 16.32 3.28
N LYS A 79 -6.40 17.59 3.48
CA LYS A 79 -5.51 18.59 4.08
C LYS A 79 -5.03 18.18 5.46
N ASP A 80 -5.92 17.64 6.31
CA ASP A 80 -5.55 17.25 7.67
C ASP A 80 -4.47 16.18 7.67
N GLU A 81 -4.61 15.16 6.81
CA GLU A 81 -3.64 14.09 6.72
C GLU A 81 -2.30 14.58 6.19
N LEU A 82 -2.32 15.49 5.23
CA LEU A 82 -1.09 16.08 4.71
C LEU A 82 -0.36 16.89 5.77
N GLN A 83 -1.11 17.66 6.58
CA GLN A 83 -0.51 18.43 7.67
C GLN A 83 0.08 17.51 8.74
N LYS A 84 -0.61 16.44 9.09
CA LYS A 84 -0.10 15.45 10.06
C LYS A 84 1.17 14.76 9.53
N ALA A 85 1.18 14.42 8.24
CA ALA A 85 2.34 13.80 7.61
C ALA A 85 3.59 14.68 7.70
N ARG A 86 3.44 15.99 7.56
CA ARG A 86 4.56 16.94 7.66
C ARG A 86 5.23 16.92 9.02
N LEU A 87 4.52 16.50 10.07
CA LEU A 87 5.06 16.46 11.44
C LEU A 87 5.82 15.17 11.73
N LEU A 88 5.74 14.18 10.85
CA LEU A 88 6.50 12.95 11.01
C LEU A 88 7.92 13.11 10.47
N SER A 89 8.88 12.46 11.13
CA SER A 89 10.30 12.57 10.76
C SER A 89 10.66 11.58 9.64
N PHE A 90 10.03 11.74 8.48
CA PHE A 90 10.29 10.92 7.30
C PHE A 90 11.17 11.67 6.30
N LYS A 91 12.01 10.94 5.58
CA LYS A 91 12.77 11.50 4.45
C LYS A 91 11.88 11.72 3.25
N ASP A 92 10.94 10.80 3.01
CA ASP A 92 10.04 10.84 1.87
C ASP A 92 8.65 11.25 2.35
N PHE A 93 8.14 12.36 1.83
CA PHE A 93 6.84 12.88 2.23
C PHE A 93 5.70 11.92 1.85
N GLU A 94 5.81 11.28 0.68
CA GLU A 94 4.76 10.33 0.26
C GLU A 94 4.66 9.16 1.24
N ASP A 95 5.79 8.65 1.73
CA ASP A 95 5.79 7.60 2.75
C ASP A 95 5.19 8.09 4.07
N ALA A 96 5.46 9.34 4.44
CA ALA A 96 4.84 9.94 5.62
C ALA A 96 3.31 9.99 5.49
N VAL A 97 2.82 10.29 4.30
CA VAL A 97 1.37 10.30 4.03
C VAL A 97 0.80 8.89 4.11
N VAL A 98 1.51 7.88 3.62
CA VAL A 98 1.09 6.47 3.76
C VAL A 98 0.99 6.08 5.23
N ALA A 99 1.98 6.44 6.05
CA ALA A 99 1.95 6.16 7.48
C ALA A 99 0.76 6.87 8.16
N THR A 100 0.48 8.09 7.76
CA THR A 100 -0.68 8.84 8.27
C THR A 100 -1.99 8.17 7.89
N ALA A 101 -2.09 7.64 6.67
CA ALA A 101 -3.26 6.88 6.22
C ALA A 101 -3.47 5.64 7.09
N ALA A 102 -2.39 4.94 7.44
CA ALA A 102 -2.48 3.76 8.30
C ALA A 102 -3.01 4.10 9.68
N VAL A 103 -2.57 5.22 10.25
CA VAL A 103 -3.07 5.70 11.54
C VAL A 103 -4.56 6.04 11.43
N LYS A 104 -4.95 6.79 10.41
CA LYS A 104 -6.34 7.22 10.19
C LYS A 104 -7.28 6.02 10.09
N ALA A 105 -6.88 5.00 9.34
CA ALA A 105 -7.69 3.80 9.13
C ALA A 105 -7.57 2.80 10.27
N LYS A 106 -6.74 3.07 11.27
CA LYS A 106 -6.52 2.18 12.42
C LYS A 106 -5.98 0.81 12.00
N CYS A 107 -5.05 0.82 11.05
CA CYS A 107 -4.37 -0.38 10.61
C CYS A 107 -3.41 -0.87 11.68
N LYS A 108 -3.24 -2.19 11.76
CA LYS A 108 -2.30 -2.78 12.70
C LYS A 108 -0.87 -2.76 12.16
N TYR A 109 -0.72 -2.94 10.86
CA TYR A 109 0.58 -2.98 10.19
C TYR A 109 0.53 -2.24 8.85
N ILE A 110 1.69 -1.76 8.43
CA ILE A 110 1.94 -1.33 7.05
C ILE A 110 2.74 -2.45 6.38
N ILE A 111 2.28 -2.93 5.24
CA ILE A 111 2.98 -3.98 4.50
C ILE A 111 3.75 -3.32 3.35
N THR A 112 5.06 -3.39 3.41
CA THR A 112 5.94 -2.72 2.46
C THR A 112 7.24 -3.52 2.28
N ARG A 113 7.88 -3.38 1.13
CA ARG A 113 9.22 -3.94 0.94
C ARG A 113 10.30 -3.13 1.65
N ASN A 114 10.03 -1.86 1.89
CA ASN A 114 11.03 -0.88 2.37
C ASN A 114 10.74 -0.49 3.82
N THR A 115 10.78 -1.46 4.73
CA THR A 115 10.46 -1.23 6.15
C THR A 115 11.34 -0.16 6.77
N ARG A 116 12.57 -0.03 6.30
CA ARG A 116 13.53 0.96 6.80
C ARG A 116 13.02 2.39 6.60
N ASP A 117 12.31 2.63 5.51
CA ASP A 117 11.76 3.95 5.19
C ASP A 117 10.61 4.34 6.13
N PHE A 118 10.06 3.35 6.84
CA PHE A 118 8.95 3.55 7.78
C PHE A 118 9.38 3.47 9.24
N ALA A 119 10.67 3.60 9.53
CA ALA A 119 11.17 3.50 10.91
C ALA A 119 10.52 4.52 11.85
N ALA A 120 10.16 5.71 11.36
CA ALA A 120 9.51 6.76 12.16
C ALA A 120 7.98 6.65 12.17
N SER A 121 7.41 5.59 11.57
CA SER A 121 5.95 5.42 11.51
C SER A 121 5.37 5.06 12.88
N PRO A 122 4.23 5.67 13.26
CA PRO A 122 3.50 5.23 14.45
C PRO A 122 2.97 3.81 14.34
N ILE A 123 2.73 3.34 13.11
CA ILE A 123 2.25 1.97 12.84
C ILE A 123 3.44 1.13 12.37
N PRO A 124 3.68 -0.05 12.98
CA PRO A 124 4.80 -0.89 12.57
C PRO A 124 4.71 -1.34 11.11
N ALA A 125 5.84 -1.35 10.43
CA ALA A 125 5.95 -1.80 9.05
C ALA A 125 6.59 -3.18 8.99
N LEU A 126 6.02 -4.07 8.18
CA LEU A 126 6.52 -5.42 7.94
C LEU A 126 6.65 -5.66 6.45
N THR A 127 7.62 -6.46 6.06
CA THR A 127 7.66 -6.98 4.69
C THR A 127 6.54 -8.00 4.48
N PRO A 128 6.15 -8.29 3.23
CA PRO A 128 5.21 -9.38 2.98
C PRO A 128 5.62 -10.69 3.63
N ALA A 129 6.91 -11.06 3.53
CA ALA A 129 7.40 -12.30 4.13
C ALA A 129 7.28 -12.29 5.66
N GLU A 130 7.62 -11.16 6.30
CA GLU A 130 7.50 -11.03 7.74
C GLU A 130 6.04 -11.12 8.20
N PHE A 131 5.14 -10.48 7.48
CA PHE A 131 3.72 -10.55 7.80
C PHE A 131 3.18 -11.97 7.66
N LEU A 132 3.57 -12.67 6.60
CA LEU A 132 3.11 -14.04 6.36
C LEU A 132 3.65 -15.03 7.41
N ALA A 133 4.70 -14.66 8.14
CA ALA A 133 5.30 -15.50 9.17
C ALA A 133 4.68 -15.32 10.56
N ILE A 134 3.76 -14.38 10.71
CA ILE A 134 3.09 -14.13 12.00
C ILE A 134 2.14 -15.27 12.36
#